data_5926ef65062ff02b0adbb8baff756f4f
#
_entry.id   5926ef65062ff02b0adbb8baff756f4f
#
_cell.length_a   1.000
_cell.length_b   1.000
_cell.length_c   1.000
_cell.angle_alpha   90.00
_cell.angle_beta   90.00
_cell.angle_gamma   90.00
#
_symmetry.space_group_name_H-M   'P 1'
#
loop_
_entity.id
_entity.type
_entity.pdbx_description
1 polymer ?
#
loop_
_entity_poly.entity_id
_entity_poly.type
_entity_poly.pdbx_seq_one_letter_code
_entity_poly.pdbx_strand_id
1 'polypeptide(L)' 'MKPDIILAASGDAFFISPETGAGLMWLQCHFPQNEWDFLTMGASFIDCTSASMLTIDAEDAGLFVELTNAKEDFIPGLHD' A
#
# COMPACT_ATOMS: atom_id res chain seq x y z
N MET A 1 -2.36 16.75 1.30
CA MET A 1 -2.38 15.96 2.54
C MET A 1 -1.63 14.65 2.33
N LYS A 2 -0.87 14.26 3.32
CA LYS A 2 -0.10 13.03 3.20
C LYS A 2 -1.00 11.82 3.40
N PRO A 3 -0.92 10.81 2.53
CA PRO A 3 -1.72 9.60 2.73
C PRO A 3 -1.18 8.80 3.91
N ASP A 4 -2.06 8.00 4.49
CA ASP A 4 -1.66 7.07 5.55
C ASP A 4 -1.09 5.78 4.98
N ILE A 5 -1.61 5.37 3.83
CA ILE A 5 -1.18 4.15 3.16
C ILE A 5 -1.12 4.44 1.66
N ILE A 6 -0.05 3.97 1.02
CA ILE A 6 0.06 4.03 -0.43
C ILE A 6 0.04 2.60 -0.96
N LEU A 7 -0.78 2.37 -1.99
CA LEU A 7 -0.81 1.12 -2.71
C LEU A 7 -0.20 1.37 -4.09
N ALA A 8 0.97 0.78 -4.32
CA ALA A 8 1.72 1.02 -5.54
C ALA A 8 1.53 -0.16 -6.49
N ALA A 9 0.91 0.10 -7.63
CA ALA A 9 0.62 -0.94 -8.61
C ALA A 9 1.90 -1.39 -9.31
N SER A 10 2.04 -2.70 -9.44
CA SER A 10 3.18 -3.29 -10.14
C SER A 10 2.71 -4.60 -10.77
N GLY A 11 2.47 -4.58 -12.08
CA GLY A 11 1.89 -5.73 -12.75
C GLY A 11 0.50 -6.03 -12.20
N ASP A 12 0.30 -7.26 -11.75
CA ASP A 12 -0.99 -7.68 -11.20
C ASP A 12 -1.08 -7.52 -9.70
N ALA A 13 -0.07 -6.93 -9.08
CA ALA A 13 -0.02 -6.82 -7.63
C ALA A 13 0.06 -5.36 -7.21
N PHE A 14 -0.23 -5.13 -5.93
CA PHE A 14 -0.06 -3.81 -5.31
C PHE A 14 0.85 -3.97 -4.11
N PHE A 15 1.90 -3.15 -4.06
CA PHE A 15 2.74 -3.10 -2.87
C PHE A 15 2.14 -2.15 -1.86
N ILE A 16 2.18 -2.54 -0.60
CA ILE A 16 1.60 -1.76 0.49
C ILE A 16 2.71 -0.97 1.16
N SER A 17 2.53 0.35 1.25
CA SER A 17 3.50 1.22 1.90
C SER A 17 2.80 2.07 2.94
N PRO A 18 2.97 1.78 4.23
CA PRO A 18 2.44 2.66 5.26
C PRO A 18 3.27 3.94 5.31
N GLU A 19 2.59 5.08 5.35
CA GLU A 19 3.24 6.38 5.31
C GLU A 19 3.14 7.13 6.63
N THR A 20 2.24 6.69 7.52
CA THR A 20 2.08 7.29 8.83
C THR A 20 2.02 6.21 9.88
N GLY A 21 2.21 6.61 11.15
CA GLY A 21 2.06 5.67 12.25
C GLY A 21 0.66 5.08 12.31
N ALA A 22 -0.35 5.90 12.02
CA ALA A 22 -1.73 5.41 12.03
C ALA A 22 -1.94 4.36 10.95
N GLY A 23 -1.39 4.60 9.76
CA GLY A 23 -1.49 3.62 8.67
C GLY A 23 -0.81 2.32 9.03
N LEU A 24 0.39 2.40 9.59
CA LEU A 24 1.12 1.20 9.99
C LEU A 24 0.37 0.41 11.06
N MET A 25 -0.14 1.10 12.07
CA MET A 25 -0.87 0.43 13.15
C MET A 25 -2.12 -0.27 12.62
N TRP A 26 -2.84 0.38 11.73
CA TRP A 26 -4.04 -0.22 11.15
C TRP A 26 -3.68 -1.48 10.38
N LEU A 27 -2.60 -1.43 9.59
CA LEU A 27 -2.15 -2.58 8.84
C LEU A 27 -1.74 -3.73 9.77
N GLN A 28 -1.05 -3.40 10.86
CA GLN A 28 -0.65 -4.42 11.82
C GLN A 28 -1.85 -5.11 12.45
N CYS A 29 -2.95 -4.40 12.62
CA CYS A 29 -4.17 -5.01 13.17
C CYS A 29 -4.83 -5.96 12.17
N HIS A 30 -4.55 -5.80 10.88
CA HIS A 30 -5.23 -6.57 9.84
C HIS A 30 -4.33 -7.63 9.19
N PHE A 31 -3.06 -7.65 9.53
CA PHE A 31 -2.11 -8.61 8.98
C PHE A 31 -1.47 -9.40 10.11
N PRO A 32 -1.11 -10.66 9.85
CA PRO A 32 -0.45 -11.45 10.90
C PRO A 32 0.93 -10.90 11.24
N GLN A 33 1.36 -11.13 12.45
CA GLN A 33 2.60 -10.56 12.97
C GLN A 33 3.82 -10.94 12.14
N ASN A 34 3.81 -12.11 11.54
CA ASN A 34 4.94 -12.54 10.73
C ASN A 34 5.10 -11.74 9.44
N GLU A 35 4.13 -10.88 9.11
CA GLU A 35 4.24 -10.01 7.95
C GLU A 35 4.55 -8.56 8.30
N TRP A 36 4.65 -8.24 9.57
CA TRP A 36 4.82 -6.85 9.99
C TRP A 36 6.13 -6.24 9.47
N ASP A 37 7.20 -7.03 9.44
CA ASP A 37 8.47 -6.53 8.93
C ASP A 37 8.37 -6.17 7.45
N PHE A 38 7.68 -6.98 6.68
CA PHE A 38 7.48 -6.69 5.27
C PHE A 38 6.64 -5.44 5.07
N LEU A 39 5.62 -5.25 5.93
CA LEU A 39 4.81 -4.04 5.87
C LEU A 39 5.65 -2.80 6.12
N THR A 40 6.51 -2.85 7.13
CA THR A 40 7.35 -1.72 7.49
C THR A 40 8.32 -1.38 6.37
N MET A 41 8.81 -2.39 5.66
CA MET A 41 9.76 -2.17 4.56
C MET A 41 9.07 -1.82 3.24
N GLY A 42 7.74 -1.87 3.20
CA GLY A 42 7.03 -1.66 1.95
C GLY A 42 7.17 -2.82 0.98
N ALA A 43 7.46 -4.00 1.51
CA ALA A 43 7.70 -5.19 0.68
C ALA A 43 6.51 -6.14 0.63
N SER A 44 5.44 -5.87 1.36
CA SER A 44 4.23 -6.68 1.28
C SER A 44 3.45 -6.34 0.02
N PHE A 45 2.87 -7.34 -0.62
CA PHE A 45 2.05 -7.09 -1.79
C PHE A 45 0.79 -7.95 -1.76
N ILE A 46 -0.24 -7.47 -2.43
CA ILE A 46 -1.54 -8.13 -2.49
C ILE A 46 -2.08 -8.03 -3.90
N ASP A 47 -3.07 -8.87 -4.21
CA ASP A 47 -3.67 -8.82 -5.53
C ASP A 47 -4.68 -7.68 -5.63
N CYS A 48 -5.24 -7.50 -6.82
CA CYS A 48 -6.14 -6.39 -7.11
C CYS A 48 -7.41 -6.44 -6.26
N THR A 49 -7.97 -7.63 -6.08
CA THR A 49 -9.18 -7.78 -5.28
C THR A 49 -8.92 -7.41 -3.83
N SER A 50 -7.82 -7.90 -3.28
CA SER A 50 -7.46 -7.59 -1.90
C SER A 50 -7.16 -6.11 -1.72
N ALA A 51 -6.53 -5.50 -2.73
CA ALA A 51 -6.23 -4.06 -2.68
C ALA A 51 -7.51 -3.23 -2.63
N SER A 52 -8.52 -3.62 -3.41
CA SER A 52 -9.81 -2.93 -3.38
C SER A 52 -10.46 -3.03 -2.02
N MET A 53 -10.46 -4.23 -1.44
CA MET A 53 -11.07 -4.45 -0.13
C MET A 53 -10.32 -3.70 0.96
N LEU A 54 -8.99 -3.71 0.89
CA LEU A 54 -8.18 -2.99 1.86
C LEU A 54 -8.47 -1.49 1.81
N THR A 55 -8.59 -0.95 0.60
CA THR A 55 -8.86 0.47 0.43
C THR A 55 -10.20 0.84 1.08
N ILE A 56 -11.24 0.04 0.80
CA ILE A 56 -12.55 0.31 1.37
C ILE A 56 -12.51 0.25 2.89
N ASP A 57 -11.88 -0.79 3.42
CA ASP A 57 -11.84 -0.98 4.88
C ASP A 57 -11.04 0.13 5.56
N ALA A 58 -9.92 0.52 4.95
CA ALA A 58 -9.08 1.57 5.54
C ALA A 58 -9.78 2.92 5.51
N GLU A 59 -10.46 3.23 4.41
CA GLU A 59 -11.20 4.48 4.30
C GLU A 59 -12.37 4.51 5.27
N ASP A 60 -12.99 3.37 5.48
CA ASP A 60 -14.05 3.25 6.48
C ASP A 60 -13.52 3.55 7.88
N ALA A 61 -12.26 3.24 8.12
CA ALA A 61 -11.62 3.49 9.41
C ALA A 61 -11.09 4.94 9.52
N GLY A 62 -11.31 5.75 8.49
CA GLY A 62 -10.89 7.15 8.53
C GLY A 62 -9.49 7.39 8.00
N LEU A 63 -8.87 6.42 7.37
CA LEU A 63 -7.53 6.57 6.82
C LEU A 63 -7.59 7.03 5.36
N PHE A 64 -6.54 7.69 4.94
CA PHE A 64 -6.41 8.14 3.55
C PHE A 64 -5.51 7.15 2.81
N VAL A 65 -6.06 6.51 1.77
CA VAL A 65 -5.33 5.55 0.95
C VAL A 65 -5.13 6.14 -0.44
N GLU A 66 -3.90 6.13 -0.90
CA GLU A 66 -3.57 6.63 -2.23
C GLU A 66 -3.10 5.48 -3.11
N LEU A 67 -3.64 5.44 -4.33
CA LEU A 67 -3.21 4.46 -5.33
C LEU A 67 -2.24 5.14 -6.28
N THR A 68 -1.12 4.49 -6.53
CA THR A 68 -0.13 5.05 -7.44
C THR A 68 0.41 3.95 -8.34
N ASN A 69 1.07 4.35 -9.41
CA ASN A 69 1.69 3.42 -10.34
C ASN A 69 3.20 3.53 -10.21
N ALA A 70 3.76 2.68 -9.36
CA ALA A 70 5.20 2.73 -9.08
C ALA A 70 6.03 2.48 -10.32
N LYS A 71 5.50 1.69 -11.25
CA LYS A 71 6.25 1.35 -12.45
C LYS A 71 6.48 2.57 -13.33
N GLU A 72 5.47 3.40 -13.47
CA GLU A 72 5.61 4.63 -14.26
C GLU A 72 6.59 5.60 -13.64
N ASP A 73 6.54 5.71 -12.34
CA ASP A 73 7.44 6.61 -11.64
C ASP A 73 8.88 6.16 -11.72
N PHE A 74 9.07 4.86 -11.84
CA PHE A 74 10.38 4.28 -11.70
C PHE A 74 11.24 4.39 -12.95
N ILE A 75 10.64 4.45 -14.11
CA ILE A 75 11.41 4.36 -15.36
C ILE A 75 11.10 5.49 -16.32
N PRO A 76 11.30 6.73 -15.90
CA PRO A 76 11.00 7.86 -16.78
C PRO A 76 11.89 7.91 -18.01
N GLY A 77 13.07 7.37 -17.93
CA GLY A 77 13.99 7.44 -19.06
C GLY A 77 13.85 6.35 -20.08
N LEU A 78 13.06 5.34 -19.80
CA LEU A 78 12.99 4.20 -20.69
C LEU A 78 12.23 4.46 -21.97
N HIS A 79 11.38 5.44 -21.96
CA HIS A 79 10.60 5.75 -23.14
C HIS A 79 11.16 6.89 -23.96
N ASP A 80 12.38 7.19 -23.74
CA ASP A 80 13.06 8.22 -24.51
C ASP A 80 13.24 7.83 -25.95
#